data_651557c7616b14911768d63cd570786b
#
_entry.id   651557c7616b14911768d63cd570786b
#
_cell.length_a   1.000
_cell.length_b   1.000
_cell.length_c   1.000
_cell.angle_alpha   90.00
_cell.angle_beta   90.00
_cell.angle_gamma   90.00
#
_symmetry.space_group_name_H-M   'P 1'
#
loop_
_entity.id
_entity.type
_entity.pdbx_description
1 polymer ?
#
loop_
_entity_poly.entity_id
_entity_poly.type
_entity_poly.pdbx_seq_one_letter_code
_entity_poly.pdbx_strand_id
1 'polypeptide(L)'
;MSLVAVPVAYMPLVDAAPLIIAQEMGFAKAEGIALELIAAPSWSSVRDMLAFGRVDAAHMLSPLPVAMAMGLGGVATTLSAVSVLSVNGNVIGVGKPLEEALRKTGFDFDFKDPFRAAKALQKVRSGPLIFGVPFPFSMHVELLRYWSQATAIGVDGIEIRTVPPPLMASALEAGDVDAFCVGEPWGSVAVEQGKGALLLPGAAIWNFAPEKVLAVRKDWAETEPNLLGRLMRAVWRAGRWLSDPDVRATTSDLLSRKAYLDVSAELIDRALSGHLMVSERGEQRKVDQFLEFHFGAASFPWTSQSKWIAQQLQQFHSDGGSCKIDAATKVFRADLHRRHLNFAEADLPNASDKIEGAIRHVTPVASSGGLLSLLPNQFFDAHIFDKSEK
;
A
#
# COMPACT_ATOMS: atom_id res chain seq x y z
N MET A 1 29.78 19.59 6.05
CA MET A 1 29.10 19.10 7.28
C MET A 1 28.89 17.61 7.12
N SER A 2 29.13 16.81 8.17
CA SER A 2 28.78 15.39 8.16
C SER A 2 27.26 15.23 8.12
N LEU A 3 26.77 14.31 7.28
CA LEU A 3 25.37 13.94 7.23
C LEU A 3 24.98 13.15 8.49
N VAL A 4 23.76 13.33 8.97
CA VAL A 4 23.21 12.51 10.06
C VAL A 4 22.62 11.25 9.44
N ALA A 5 23.10 10.08 9.85
CA ALA A 5 22.55 8.80 9.41
C ALA A 5 21.16 8.58 10.00
N VAL A 6 20.24 8.12 9.16
CA VAL A 6 18.88 7.72 9.55
C VAL A 6 18.62 6.31 9.03
N PRO A 7 18.69 5.28 9.89
CA PRO A 7 18.41 3.91 9.50
C PRO A 7 16.90 3.72 9.25
N VAL A 8 16.56 3.18 8.06
CA VAL A 8 15.18 2.99 7.61
C VAL A 8 15.00 1.58 7.07
N ALA A 9 14.11 0.80 7.67
CA ALA A 9 13.75 -0.52 7.16
C ALA A 9 12.74 -0.43 6.01
N TYR A 10 12.90 -1.28 4.99
CA TYR A 10 11.94 -1.36 3.89
C TYR A 10 11.80 -2.79 3.36
N MET A 11 10.68 -3.06 2.68
CA MET A 11 10.49 -4.27 1.86
C MET A 11 10.83 -3.96 0.41
N PRO A 12 11.48 -4.88 -0.32
CA PRO A 12 11.78 -4.74 -1.75
C PRO A 12 10.50 -4.79 -2.61
N LEU A 13 9.86 -3.65 -2.75
CA LEU A 13 8.62 -3.42 -3.49
C LEU A 13 8.73 -2.09 -4.23
N VAL A 14 7.98 -1.92 -5.33
CA VAL A 14 7.98 -0.67 -6.11
C VAL A 14 7.50 0.52 -5.26
N ASP A 15 6.61 0.27 -4.32
CA ASP A 15 6.08 1.30 -3.42
C ASP A 15 7.06 1.80 -2.34
N ALA A 16 8.27 1.23 -2.25
CA ALA A 16 9.38 1.79 -1.49
C ALA A 16 10.13 2.91 -2.25
N ALA A 17 9.76 3.19 -3.50
CA ALA A 17 10.39 4.19 -4.35
C ALA A 17 10.64 5.55 -3.66
N PRO A 18 9.71 6.15 -2.89
CA PRO A 18 9.97 7.44 -2.26
C PRO A 18 11.19 7.45 -1.32
N LEU A 19 11.48 6.34 -0.64
CA LEU A 19 12.66 6.20 0.23
C LEU A 19 13.95 6.04 -0.58
N ILE A 20 13.93 5.18 -1.59
CA ILE A 20 15.09 4.91 -2.45
C ILE A 20 15.45 6.18 -3.24
N ILE A 21 14.47 6.84 -3.84
CA ILE A 21 14.66 8.09 -4.59
C ILE A 21 15.10 9.23 -3.67
N ALA A 22 14.60 9.31 -2.43
CA ALA A 22 15.07 10.32 -1.47
C ALA A 22 16.57 10.20 -1.21
N GLN A 23 17.10 9.00 -1.16
CA GLN A 23 18.53 8.74 -1.00
C GLN A 23 19.31 8.96 -2.31
N GLU A 24 18.91 8.32 -3.40
CA GLU A 24 19.65 8.27 -4.66
C GLU A 24 19.69 9.62 -5.39
N MET A 25 18.59 10.36 -5.38
CA MET A 25 18.48 11.67 -6.04
C MET A 25 18.93 12.84 -5.14
N GLY A 26 19.46 12.54 -3.94
CA GLY A 26 20.06 13.52 -3.05
C GLY A 26 19.09 14.37 -2.26
N PHE A 27 17.80 14.05 -2.23
CA PHE A 27 16.82 14.79 -1.42
C PHE A 27 17.12 14.66 0.08
N ALA A 28 17.57 13.49 0.53
CA ALA A 28 18.03 13.27 1.90
C ALA A 28 19.27 14.13 2.20
N LYS A 29 20.25 14.14 1.29
CA LYS A 29 21.48 14.94 1.42
C LYS A 29 21.17 16.45 1.50
N ALA A 30 20.20 16.93 0.74
CA ALA A 30 19.75 18.33 0.77
C ALA A 30 19.16 18.73 2.14
N GLU A 31 18.60 17.78 2.87
CA GLU A 31 18.13 17.95 4.25
C GLU A 31 19.21 17.68 5.31
N GLY A 32 20.46 17.41 4.91
CA GLY A 32 21.57 17.14 5.81
C GLY A 32 21.54 15.76 6.47
N ILE A 33 20.83 14.79 5.87
CA ILE A 33 20.73 13.41 6.35
C ILE A 33 21.20 12.43 5.27
N ALA A 34 21.53 11.21 5.69
CA ALA A 34 21.77 10.07 4.82
C ALA A 34 20.84 8.93 5.26
N LEU A 35 20.02 8.41 4.34
CA LEU A 35 19.18 7.25 4.64
C LEU A 35 19.99 5.97 4.55
N GLU A 36 20.09 5.24 5.64
CA GLU A 36 20.64 3.89 5.67
C GLU A 36 19.49 2.90 5.43
N LEU A 37 19.26 2.58 4.15
CA LEU A 37 18.14 1.72 3.74
C LEU A 37 18.48 0.26 4.00
N ILE A 38 17.68 -0.40 4.84
CA ILE A 38 17.86 -1.79 5.26
C ILE A 38 16.71 -2.64 4.71
N ALA A 39 17.00 -3.45 3.70
CA ALA A 39 16.03 -4.39 3.13
C ALA A 39 15.70 -5.48 4.17
N ALA A 40 14.42 -5.65 4.47
CA ALA A 40 13.95 -6.64 5.42
C ALA A 40 13.41 -7.89 4.70
N PRO A 41 13.59 -9.09 5.27
CA PRO A 41 13.14 -10.34 4.65
C PRO A 41 11.63 -10.56 4.79
N SER A 42 10.96 -9.86 5.70
CA SER A 42 9.52 -10.01 5.98
C SER A 42 8.92 -8.78 6.65
N TRP A 43 7.61 -8.63 6.59
CA TRP A 43 6.90 -7.55 7.27
C TRP A 43 6.97 -7.64 8.80
N SER A 44 7.06 -8.85 9.37
CA SER A 44 7.34 -9.02 10.80
C SER A 44 8.71 -8.46 11.16
N SER A 45 9.73 -8.68 10.32
CA SER A 45 11.07 -8.11 10.54
C SER A 45 11.06 -6.58 10.47
N VAL A 46 10.33 -5.97 9.50
CA VAL A 46 10.18 -4.51 9.44
C VAL A 46 9.56 -3.97 10.73
N ARG A 47 8.44 -4.60 11.18
CA ARG A 47 7.78 -4.24 12.43
C ARG A 47 8.73 -4.30 13.62
N ASP A 48 9.44 -5.41 13.77
CA ASP A 48 10.28 -5.67 14.94
C ASP A 48 11.52 -4.75 14.94
N MET A 49 12.14 -4.51 13.78
CA MET A 49 13.24 -3.56 13.67
C MET A 49 12.84 -2.16 14.10
N LEU A 50 11.67 -1.68 13.71
CA LEU A 50 11.15 -0.38 14.13
C LEU A 50 10.75 -0.39 15.61
N ALA A 51 9.97 -1.38 16.05
CA ALA A 51 9.42 -1.45 17.39
C ALA A 51 10.51 -1.55 18.47
N PHE A 52 11.61 -2.25 18.18
CA PHE A 52 12.74 -2.42 19.11
C PHE A 52 13.88 -1.39 18.90
N GLY A 53 13.66 -0.36 18.07
CA GLY A 53 14.61 0.74 17.90
C GLY A 53 15.88 0.39 17.13
N ARG A 54 15.84 -0.65 16.29
CA ARG A 54 16.95 -1.00 15.38
C ARG A 54 17.00 -0.07 14.18
N VAL A 55 15.89 0.54 13.84
CA VAL A 55 15.73 1.59 12.83
C VAL A 55 14.88 2.73 13.40
N ASP A 56 15.04 3.92 12.84
CA ASP A 56 14.31 5.12 13.25
C ASP A 56 12.97 5.25 12.53
N ALA A 57 12.91 4.79 11.29
CA ALA A 57 11.71 4.82 10.46
C ALA A 57 11.56 3.52 9.64
N ALA A 58 10.37 3.30 9.12
CA ALA A 58 10.10 2.14 8.28
C ALA A 58 9.07 2.42 7.18
N HIS A 59 9.30 1.82 6.02
CA HIS A 59 8.29 1.53 5.01
C HIS A 59 7.37 0.44 5.57
N MET A 60 6.12 0.77 5.86
CA MET A 60 5.26 -0.13 6.61
C MET A 60 3.87 -0.23 5.98
N LEU A 61 3.26 -1.41 6.08
CA LEU A 61 1.86 -1.65 5.72
C LEU A 61 0.95 -0.73 6.53
N SER A 62 0.07 0.03 5.90
CA SER A 62 -0.74 1.05 6.55
C SER A 62 -1.66 0.52 7.67
N PRO A 63 -2.22 -0.72 7.60
CA PRO A 63 -3.00 -1.28 8.71
C PRO A 63 -2.16 -1.71 9.92
N LEU A 64 -0.87 -1.98 9.76
CA LEU A 64 -0.08 -2.56 10.85
C LEU A 64 0.09 -1.61 12.05
N PRO A 65 0.45 -0.32 11.91
CA PRO A 65 0.47 0.62 13.04
C PRO A 65 -0.91 0.79 13.70
N VAL A 66 -1.99 0.74 12.91
CA VAL A 66 -3.38 0.79 13.39
C VAL A 66 -3.71 -0.44 14.23
N ALA A 67 -3.38 -1.65 13.73
CA ALA A 67 -3.56 -2.90 14.45
C ALA A 67 -2.77 -2.92 15.78
N MET A 68 -1.52 -2.45 15.78
CA MET A 68 -0.71 -2.35 16.99
C MET A 68 -1.34 -1.40 18.02
N ALA A 69 -1.90 -0.26 17.59
CA ALA A 69 -2.61 0.67 18.48
C ALA A 69 -3.90 0.06 19.07
N MET A 70 -4.51 -0.90 18.37
CA MET A 70 -5.65 -1.68 18.84
C MET A 70 -5.26 -2.83 19.78
N GLY A 71 -3.95 -3.06 19.99
CA GLY A 71 -3.44 -4.18 20.79
C GLY A 71 -3.31 -5.48 20.02
N LEU A 72 -3.46 -5.45 18.69
CA LEU A 72 -3.24 -6.58 17.81
C LEU A 72 -1.75 -6.65 17.40
N GLY A 73 -1.32 -7.79 16.86
CA GLY A 73 0.05 -7.90 16.30
C GLY A 73 1.17 -8.21 17.28
N GLY A 74 0.87 -8.42 18.58
CA GLY A 74 1.79 -9.01 19.57
C GLY A 74 2.96 -8.14 20.04
N VAL A 75 3.03 -6.85 19.66
CA VAL A 75 4.09 -5.90 20.07
C VAL A 75 3.44 -4.64 20.64
N ALA A 76 3.85 -4.22 21.83
CA ALA A 76 3.22 -3.12 22.58
C ALA A 76 3.72 -1.70 22.21
N THR A 77 4.66 -1.57 21.27
CA THR A 77 5.21 -0.26 20.87
C THR A 77 4.19 0.57 20.11
N THR A 78 4.02 1.83 20.50
CA THR A 78 3.16 2.78 19.80
C THR A 78 3.89 3.37 18.59
N LEU A 79 3.30 3.21 17.41
CA LEU A 79 3.79 3.76 16.16
C LEU A 79 2.96 4.97 15.71
N SER A 80 3.57 5.82 14.90
CA SER A 80 2.95 6.96 14.22
C SER A 80 3.17 6.83 12.72
N ALA A 81 2.11 6.84 11.93
CA ALA A 81 2.17 6.97 10.47
C ALA A 81 2.20 8.47 10.14
N VAL A 82 3.37 8.98 9.78
CA VAL A 82 3.61 10.42 9.60
C VAL A 82 3.42 10.89 8.16
N SER A 83 3.45 9.96 7.20
CA SER A 83 3.13 10.17 5.79
C SER A 83 2.61 8.87 5.19
N VAL A 84 1.75 8.95 4.19
CA VAL A 84 1.50 7.84 3.28
C VAL A 84 2.62 7.83 2.25
N LEU A 85 3.25 6.68 2.03
CA LEU A 85 4.32 6.50 1.04
C LEU A 85 3.77 6.13 -0.32
N SER A 86 2.67 5.36 -0.33
CA SER A 86 1.98 4.98 -1.56
C SER A 86 0.49 4.76 -1.34
N VAL A 87 -0.27 5.11 -2.36
CA VAL A 87 -1.68 4.76 -2.52
C VAL A 87 -1.78 3.69 -3.59
N ASN A 88 -2.59 2.65 -3.37
CA ASN A 88 -2.76 1.51 -4.28
C ASN A 88 -1.45 0.74 -4.54
N GLY A 89 -1.28 0.14 -5.72
CA GLY A 89 -0.06 -0.58 -6.11
C GLY A 89 -0.05 -2.07 -5.80
N ASN A 90 -1.18 -2.63 -5.38
CA ASN A 90 -1.35 -4.07 -5.21
C ASN A 90 -2.26 -4.68 -6.27
N VAL A 91 -2.09 -5.98 -6.48
CA VAL A 91 -2.86 -6.76 -7.44
C VAL A 91 -3.35 -8.07 -6.81
N ILE A 92 -4.55 -8.48 -7.21
CA ILE A 92 -5.08 -9.81 -7.01
C ILE A 92 -4.75 -10.61 -8.25
N GLY A 93 -4.18 -11.81 -8.07
CA GLY A 93 -3.92 -12.76 -9.15
C GLY A 93 -4.39 -14.16 -8.78
N VAL A 94 -4.45 -15.01 -9.77
CA VAL A 94 -4.88 -16.41 -9.64
C VAL A 94 -3.82 -17.34 -10.20
N GLY A 95 -3.68 -18.52 -9.63
CA GLY A 95 -2.81 -19.57 -10.14
C GLY A 95 -3.28 -20.11 -11.49
N LYS A 96 -2.40 -20.81 -12.19
CA LYS A 96 -2.64 -21.34 -13.54
C LYS A 96 -3.93 -22.18 -13.64
N PRO A 97 -4.25 -23.10 -12.70
CA PRO A 97 -5.49 -23.88 -12.79
C PRO A 97 -6.74 -23.00 -12.75
N LEU A 98 -6.78 -21.98 -11.90
CA LEU A 98 -7.90 -21.04 -11.83
C LEU A 98 -7.96 -20.12 -13.06
N GLU A 99 -6.82 -19.65 -13.58
CA GLU A 99 -6.77 -18.89 -14.86
C GLU A 99 -7.44 -19.68 -15.97
N GLU A 100 -7.06 -20.94 -16.17
CA GLU A 100 -7.63 -21.80 -17.21
C GLU A 100 -9.13 -22.05 -17.01
N ALA A 101 -9.56 -22.28 -15.78
CA ALA A 101 -10.97 -22.47 -15.47
C ALA A 101 -11.78 -21.19 -15.75
N LEU A 102 -11.29 -20.01 -15.34
CA LEU A 102 -11.92 -18.72 -15.61
C LEU A 102 -12.03 -18.45 -17.12
N ARG A 103 -10.96 -18.70 -17.89
CA ARG A 103 -10.97 -18.51 -19.35
C ARG A 103 -12.01 -19.42 -20.03
N LYS A 104 -12.19 -20.66 -19.58
CA LYS A 104 -13.25 -21.56 -20.09
C LYS A 104 -14.66 -21.01 -19.86
N THR A 105 -14.87 -20.13 -18.88
CA THR A 105 -16.15 -19.43 -18.68
C THR A 105 -16.34 -18.20 -19.58
N GLY A 106 -15.34 -17.81 -20.35
CA GLY A 106 -15.32 -16.60 -21.15
C GLY A 106 -14.95 -15.34 -20.37
N PHE A 107 -14.32 -15.49 -19.18
CA PHE A 107 -13.83 -14.34 -18.43
C PHE A 107 -12.60 -13.72 -19.12
N ASP A 108 -12.62 -12.40 -19.31
CA ASP A 108 -11.66 -11.68 -20.17
C ASP A 108 -10.58 -10.90 -19.39
N PHE A 109 -10.58 -10.97 -18.07
CA PHE A 109 -9.58 -10.30 -17.19
C PHE A 109 -9.47 -8.80 -17.51
N ASP A 110 -10.61 -8.08 -17.48
CA ASP A 110 -10.72 -6.68 -17.86
C ASP A 110 -10.18 -5.69 -16.81
N PHE A 111 -9.95 -6.12 -15.56
CA PHE A 111 -9.49 -5.34 -14.40
C PHE A 111 -10.48 -4.26 -13.92
N LYS A 112 -11.73 -4.28 -14.37
CA LYS A 112 -12.67 -3.17 -14.16
C LYS A 112 -13.81 -3.49 -13.23
N ASP A 113 -14.32 -4.71 -13.24
CA ASP A 113 -15.55 -5.08 -12.55
C ASP A 113 -15.31 -6.13 -11.46
N PRO A 114 -15.18 -5.70 -10.18
CA PRO A 114 -15.01 -6.59 -9.04
C PRO A 114 -16.18 -7.57 -8.84
N PHE A 115 -17.42 -7.18 -9.16
CA PHE A 115 -18.59 -8.09 -9.07
C PHE A 115 -18.50 -9.21 -10.11
N ARG A 116 -18.08 -8.87 -11.33
CA ARG A 116 -17.92 -9.84 -12.42
C ARG A 116 -16.79 -10.80 -12.12
N ALA A 117 -15.66 -10.30 -11.61
CA ALA A 117 -14.53 -11.13 -11.18
C ALA A 117 -14.94 -12.11 -10.07
N ALA A 118 -15.63 -11.62 -9.04
CA ALA A 118 -16.15 -12.45 -7.94
C ALA A 118 -17.12 -13.52 -8.44
N LYS A 119 -18.08 -13.18 -9.32
CA LYS A 119 -19.02 -14.13 -9.90
C LYS A 119 -18.34 -15.18 -10.75
N ALA A 120 -17.29 -14.82 -11.47
CA ALA A 120 -16.51 -15.77 -12.27
C ALA A 120 -15.75 -16.75 -11.36
N LEU A 121 -15.07 -16.27 -10.30
CA LEU A 121 -14.42 -17.12 -9.29
C LEU A 121 -15.42 -18.06 -8.62
N GLN A 122 -16.59 -17.57 -8.21
CA GLN A 122 -17.62 -18.37 -7.59
C GLN A 122 -18.07 -19.55 -8.46
N LYS A 123 -18.12 -19.37 -9.78
CA LYS A 123 -18.54 -20.42 -10.72
C LYS A 123 -17.50 -21.54 -10.87
N VAL A 124 -16.22 -21.24 -10.69
CA VAL A 124 -15.13 -22.20 -10.95
C VAL A 124 -14.55 -22.81 -9.68
N ARG A 125 -14.80 -22.22 -8.51
CA ARG A 125 -14.31 -22.77 -7.24
C ARG A 125 -15.09 -24.00 -6.80
N SER A 126 -14.40 -24.97 -6.17
CA SER A 126 -15.01 -26.16 -5.55
C SER A 126 -15.10 -26.07 -4.02
N GLY A 127 -14.58 -25.00 -3.42
CA GLY A 127 -14.52 -24.74 -1.97
C GLY A 127 -14.02 -23.32 -1.71
N PRO A 128 -13.61 -23.00 -0.47
CA PRO A 128 -12.89 -21.77 -0.19
C PRO A 128 -11.60 -21.69 -1.01
N LEU A 129 -11.29 -20.48 -1.52
CA LEU A 129 -10.04 -20.23 -2.23
C LEU A 129 -8.96 -19.76 -1.25
N ILE A 130 -7.79 -20.36 -1.30
CA ILE A 130 -6.66 -19.98 -0.45
C ILE A 130 -5.92 -18.83 -1.11
N PHE A 131 -6.00 -17.62 -0.49
CA PHE A 131 -5.30 -16.44 -0.93
C PHE A 131 -3.99 -16.22 -0.19
N GLY A 132 -2.87 -16.22 -0.92
CA GLY A 132 -1.59 -15.78 -0.41
C GLY A 132 -1.56 -14.26 -0.21
N VAL A 133 -1.17 -13.79 0.97
CA VAL A 133 -1.03 -12.36 1.29
C VAL A 133 0.27 -12.11 2.04
N PRO A 134 0.86 -10.90 1.95
CA PRO A 134 2.17 -10.65 2.53
C PRO A 134 2.19 -10.59 4.07
N PHE A 135 1.06 -10.24 4.69
CA PHE A 135 0.94 -10.10 6.14
C PHE A 135 -0.53 -9.99 6.58
N PRO A 136 -0.91 -10.51 7.78
CA PRO A 136 -2.30 -10.47 8.24
C PRO A 136 -2.89 -9.05 8.43
N PHE A 137 -2.06 -8.09 8.85
CA PHE A 137 -2.46 -6.68 9.02
C PHE A 137 -1.97 -5.85 7.83
N SER A 138 -2.64 -6.01 6.69
CA SER A 138 -2.30 -5.36 5.43
C SER A 138 -3.53 -4.93 4.65
N MET A 139 -3.42 -3.89 3.83
CA MET A 139 -4.49 -3.52 2.90
C MET A 139 -4.85 -4.65 1.94
N HIS A 140 -3.91 -5.55 1.64
CA HIS A 140 -4.18 -6.76 0.85
C HIS A 140 -5.29 -7.61 1.48
N VAL A 141 -5.23 -7.82 2.80
CA VAL A 141 -6.24 -8.57 3.56
C VAL A 141 -7.54 -7.79 3.67
N GLU A 142 -7.46 -6.51 4.03
CA GLU A 142 -8.67 -5.70 4.23
C GLU A 142 -9.47 -5.53 2.94
N LEU A 143 -8.79 -5.32 1.80
CA LEU A 143 -9.43 -5.23 0.49
C LEU A 143 -10.03 -6.58 0.05
N LEU A 144 -9.33 -7.71 0.27
CA LEU A 144 -9.86 -9.03 -0.02
C LEU A 144 -11.12 -9.34 0.80
N ARG A 145 -11.09 -9.07 2.11
CA ARG A 145 -12.25 -9.26 3.01
C ARG A 145 -13.41 -8.38 2.61
N TYR A 146 -13.16 -7.08 2.38
CA TYR A 146 -14.18 -6.14 1.96
C TYR A 146 -14.82 -6.57 0.63
N TRP A 147 -14.02 -6.94 -0.35
CA TRP A 147 -14.49 -7.44 -1.64
C TRP A 147 -15.28 -8.73 -1.53
N SER A 148 -14.79 -9.71 -0.76
CA SER A 148 -15.49 -10.99 -0.60
C SER A 148 -16.83 -10.83 0.09
N GLN A 149 -16.92 -10.02 1.14
CA GLN A 149 -18.17 -9.75 1.87
C GLN A 149 -19.25 -9.12 0.99
N ALA A 150 -18.87 -8.13 0.17
CA ALA A 150 -19.80 -7.39 -0.67
C ALA A 150 -20.14 -8.12 -1.98
N THR A 151 -19.62 -9.33 -2.19
CA THR A 151 -19.81 -10.07 -3.46
C THR A 151 -20.28 -11.50 -3.22
N ALA A 152 -20.53 -12.20 -4.34
CA ALA A 152 -20.98 -13.59 -4.34
C ALA A 152 -19.93 -14.60 -3.79
N ILE A 153 -18.67 -14.19 -3.57
CA ILE A 153 -17.67 -15.05 -2.95
C ILE A 153 -18.03 -15.33 -1.48
N GLY A 154 -18.49 -14.30 -0.75
CA GLY A 154 -18.80 -14.38 0.67
C GLY A 154 -17.56 -14.49 1.55
N VAL A 155 -17.74 -14.27 2.86
CA VAL A 155 -16.64 -14.33 3.86
C VAL A 155 -16.01 -15.70 3.92
N ASP A 156 -16.84 -16.75 3.90
CA ASP A 156 -16.41 -18.16 3.96
C ASP A 156 -15.85 -18.65 2.61
N GLY A 157 -15.83 -17.81 1.60
CA GLY A 157 -15.34 -18.14 0.27
C GLY A 157 -13.85 -17.96 0.09
N ILE A 158 -13.16 -17.37 1.06
CA ILE A 158 -11.71 -17.15 1.04
C ILE A 158 -11.06 -17.61 2.34
N GLU A 159 -9.88 -18.20 2.21
CA GLU A 159 -8.95 -18.49 3.31
C GLU A 159 -7.69 -17.63 3.10
N ILE A 160 -7.19 -17.00 4.15
CA ILE A 160 -5.98 -16.16 4.07
C ILE A 160 -4.78 -16.94 4.57
N ARG A 161 -3.73 -17.01 3.73
CA ARG A 161 -2.44 -17.59 4.07
C ARG A 161 -1.31 -16.58 3.90
N THR A 162 -0.45 -16.44 4.92
CA THR A 162 0.69 -15.53 4.85
C THR A 162 1.81 -16.12 4.01
N VAL A 163 2.22 -15.40 2.97
CA VAL A 163 3.33 -15.77 2.08
C VAL A 163 4.19 -14.52 1.84
N PRO A 164 5.50 -14.57 2.09
CA PRO A 164 6.39 -13.45 1.75
C PRO A 164 6.29 -13.10 0.26
N PRO A 165 6.26 -11.80 -0.12
CA PRO A 165 6.06 -11.39 -1.51
C PRO A 165 6.97 -12.08 -2.53
N PRO A 166 8.30 -12.25 -2.31
CA PRO A 166 9.17 -12.92 -3.26
C PRO A 166 8.89 -14.42 -3.45
N LEU A 167 8.18 -15.04 -2.51
CA LEU A 167 7.83 -16.47 -2.56
C LEU A 167 6.45 -16.75 -3.16
N MET A 168 5.72 -15.72 -3.58
CA MET A 168 4.32 -15.86 -4.03
C MET A 168 4.20 -16.75 -5.27
N ALA A 169 5.09 -16.58 -6.25
CA ALA A 169 5.11 -17.41 -7.46
C ALA A 169 5.38 -18.89 -7.14
N SER A 170 6.30 -19.17 -6.23
CA SER A 170 6.60 -20.55 -5.79
C SER A 170 5.45 -21.17 -5.02
N ALA A 171 4.75 -20.40 -4.17
CA ALA A 171 3.58 -20.87 -3.44
C ALA A 171 2.40 -21.23 -4.37
N LEU A 172 2.20 -20.46 -5.46
CA LEU A 172 1.24 -20.82 -6.51
C LEU A 172 1.63 -22.12 -7.21
N GLU A 173 2.90 -22.28 -7.58
CA GLU A 173 3.40 -23.45 -8.27
C GLU A 173 3.29 -24.71 -7.40
N ALA A 174 3.55 -24.62 -6.11
CA ALA A 174 3.42 -25.71 -5.15
C ALA A 174 1.95 -26.08 -4.84
N GLY A 175 0.99 -25.23 -5.22
CA GLY A 175 -0.41 -25.39 -4.84
C GLY A 175 -0.69 -25.07 -3.36
N ASP A 176 0.22 -24.36 -2.71
CA ASP A 176 0.02 -23.90 -1.32
C ASP A 176 -1.04 -22.80 -1.25
N VAL A 177 -1.22 -22.06 -2.32
CA VAL A 177 -2.25 -21.03 -2.50
C VAL A 177 -2.88 -21.13 -3.90
N ASP A 178 -4.17 -20.83 -4.00
CA ASP A 178 -4.93 -20.81 -5.27
C ASP A 178 -4.83 -19.46 -5.98
N ALA A 179 -4.71 -18.41 -5.18
CA ALA A 179 -4.70 -17.01 -5.61
C ALA A 179 -3.81 -16.18 -4.66
N PHE A 180 -3.61 -14.93 -4.99
CA PHE A 180 -2.82 -14.02 -4.17
C PHE A 180 -3.37 -12.59 -4.21
N CYS A 181 -3.00 -11.81 -3.19
CA CYS A 181 -3.01 -10.35 -3.24
C CYS A 181 -1.65 -9.86 -2.77
N VAL A 182 -0.91 -9.16 -3.63
CA VAL A 182 0.47 -8.74 -3.36
C VAL A 182 0.78 -7.39 -3.99
N GLY A 183 1.73 -6.65 -3.42
CA GLY A 183 2.28 -5.43 -4.00
C GLY A 183 3.24 -5.73 -5.15
N GLU A 184 3.31 -4.83 -6.14
CA GLU A 184 4.24 -4.95 -7.25
C GLU A 184 5.71 -4.74 -6.80
N PRO A 185 6.66 -5.47 -7.43
CA PRO A 185 6.56 -6.16 -8.71
C PRO A 185 6.15 -7.64 -8.62
N TRP A 186 5.81 -8.16 -7.44
CA TRP A 186 5.72 -9.61 -7.22
C TRP A 186 4.51 -10.27 -7.88
N GLY A 187 3.44 -9.51 -8.15
CA GLY A 187 2.35 -9.97 -9.02
C GLY A 187 2.81 -10.16 -10.46
N SER A 188 3.50 -9.17 -11.01
CA SER A 188 4.09 -9.22 -12.34
C SER A 188 5.18 -10.30 -12.47
N VAL A 189 5.97 -10.54 -11.43
CA VAL A 189 6.94 -11.66 -11.38
C VAL A 189 6.24 -13.01 -11.49
N ALA A 190 5.12 -13.22 -10.82
CA ALA A 190 4.36 -14.47 -10.93
C ALA A 190 3.83 -14.71 -12.35
N VAL A 191 3.38 -13.63 -13.03
CA VAL A 191 2.97 -13.67 -14.43
C VAL A 191 4.14 -13.99 -15.37
N GLU A 192 5.27 -13.30 -15.20
CA GLU A 192 6.47 -13.49 -16.03
C GLU A 192 7.01 -14.92 -15.93
N GLN A 193 6.89 -15.54 -14.75
CA GLN A 193 7.26 -16.93 -14.52
C GLN A 193 6.20 -17.93 -15.00
N GLY A 194 5.09 -17.49 -15.60
CA GLY A 194 4.01 -18.35 -16.09
C GLY A 194 3.23 -19.08 -14.97
N LYS A 195 3.26 -18.58 -13.72
CA LYS A 195 2.63 -19.25 -12.57
C LYS A 195 1.15 -18.88 -12.39
N GLY A 196 0.66 -17.86 -13.09
CA GLY A 196 -0.73 -17.43 -13.02
C GLY A 196 -1.04 -16.19 -13.84
N ALA A 197 -2.17 -15.59 -13.56
CA ALA A 197 -2.64 -14.37 -14.21
C ALA A 197 -3.10 -13.34 -13.18
N LEU A 198 -2.92 -12.05 -13.49
CA LEU A 198 -3.53 -10.97 -12.73
C LEU A 198 -5.04 -10.96 -12.99
N LEU A 199 -5.82 -10.85 -11.93
CA LEU A 199 -7.28 -10.90 -11.99
C LEU A 199 -7.90 -9.50 -11.88
N LEU A 200 -7.42 -8.72 -10.88
CA LEU A 200 -8.00 -7.45 -10.50
C LEU A 200 -6.98 -6.60 -9.73
N PRO A 201 -6.79 -5.31 -10.05
CA PRO A 201 -6.01 -4.42 -9.19
C PRO A 201 -6.79 -4.04 -7.94
N GLY A 202 -6.11 -3.83 -6.82
CA GLY A 202 -6.74 -3.36 -5.58
C GLY A 202 -7.44 -2.01 -5.75
N ALA A 203 -6.93 -1.15 -6.63
CA ALA A 203 -7.55 0.11 -7.02
C ALA A 203 -8.97 -0.04 -7.59
N ALA A 204 -9.32 -1.21 -8.14
CA ALA A 204 -10.69 -1.49 -8.59
C ALA A 204 -11.65 -1.75 -7.43
N ILE A 205 -11.14 -2.10 -6.23
CA ILE A 205 -11.94 -2.33 -5.02
C ILE A 205 -12.11 -1.01 -4.26
N TRP A 206 -11.01 -0.31 -4.01
CA TRP A 206 -10.99 1.04 -3.44
C TRP A 206 -9.99 1.90 -4.22
N ASN A 207 -10.48 2.87 -4.95
CA ASN A 207 -9.69 3.61 -5.93
C ASN A 207 -8.53 4.44 -5.32
N PHE A 208 -8.57 4.75 -4.03
CA PHE A 208 -7.56 5.54 -3.33
C PHE A 208 -7.21 4.96 -1.96
N ALA A 209 -6.87 3.67 -1.92
CA ALA A 209 -6.53 2.96 -0.69
C ALA A 209 -5.10 3.30 -0.22
N PRO A 210 -4.89 3.69 1.06
CA PRO A 210 -3.55 3.90 1.59
C PRO A 210 -2.84 2.56 1.71
N GLU A 211 -1.77 2.34 0.95
CA GLU A 211 -1.10 1.04 0.94
C GLU A 211 0.07 0.97 1.89
N LYS A 212 1.01 1.93 1.79
CA LYS A 212 2.19 2.00 2.65
C LYS A 212 2.30 3.36 3.34
N VAL A 213 2.89 3.33 4.53
CA VAL A 213 3.14 4.53 5.33
C VAL A 213 4.59 4.62 5.76
N LEU A 214 5.08 5.83 5.92
CA LEU A 214 6.29 6.13 6.67
C LEU A 214 5.91 6.06 8.16
N ALA A 215 6.33 4.99 8.81
CA ALA A 215 6.08 4.77 10.22
C ALA A 215 7.33 5.07 11.05
N VAL A 216 7.11 5.67 12.21
CA VAL A 216 8.15 5.93 13.22
C VAL A 216 7.61 5.54 14.60
N ARG A 217 8.48 5.30 15.58
CA ARG A 217 8.03 5.19 16.97
C ARG A 217 7.54 6.56 17.45
N LYS A 218 6.49 6.52 18.27
CA LYS A 218 5.90 7.75 18.82
C LYS A 218 6.90 8.52 19.68
N ASP A 219 7.64 7.84 20.56
CA ASP A 219 8.67 8.43 21.42
C ASP A 219 9.81 9.06 20.59
N TRP A 220 10.28 8.39 19.54
CA TRP A 220 11.29 8.96 18.65
C TRP A 220 10.79 10.23 17.93
N ALA A 221 9.55 10.25 17.47
CA ALA A 221 8.96 11.44 16.87
C ALA A 221 8.88 12.64 17.83
N GLU A 222 8.74 12.37 19.13
CA GLU A 222 8.68 13.40 20.18
C GLU A 222 10.07 13.88 20.60
N THR A 223 11.08 12.99 20.62
CA THR A 223 12.45 13.32 21.04
C THR A 223 13.30 13.89 19.92
N GLU A 224 13.03 13.49 18.66
CA GLU A 224 13.81 13.87 17.47
C GLU A 224 12.99 14.63 16.41
N PRO A 225 12.20 15.66 16.79
CA PRO A 225 11.26 16.32 15.87
C PRO A 225 11.98 16.99 14.68
N ASN A 226 13.20 17.46 14.86
CA ASN A 226 13.99 18.08 13.79
C ASN A 226 14.43 17.05 12.74
N LEU A 227 14.89 15.88 13.21
CA LEU A 227 15.33 14.79 12.33
C LEU A 227 14.13 14.19 11.59
N LEU A 228 13.01 14.00 12.28
CA LEU A 228 11.73 13.60 11.68
C LEU A 228 11.33 14.57 10.55
N GLY A 229 11.40 15.87 10.79
CA GLY A 229 11.05 16.88 9.78
C GLY A 229 11.93 16.81 8.53
N ARG A 230 13.25 16.62 8.69
CA ARG A 230 14.20 16.43 7.59
C ARG A 230 13.87 15.17 6.77
N LEU A 231 13.62 14.04 7.45
CA LEU A 231 13.23 12.79 6.81
C LEU A 231 11.92 12.97 6.02
N MET A 232 10.90 13.55 6.62
CA MET A 232 9.60 13.75 5.97
C MET A 232 9.70 14.65 4.74
N ARG A 233 10.47 15.75 4.78
CA ARG A 233 10.66 16.63 3.62
C ARG A 233 11.44 15.97 2.49
N ALA A 234 12.47 15.18 2.82
CA ALA A 234 13.23 14.42 1.82
C ALA A 234 12.32 13.42 1.08
N VAL A 235 11.53 12.65 1.81
CA VAL A 235 10.62 11.65 1.26
C VAL A 235 9.47 12.30 0.49
N TRP A 236 8.92 13.42 0.97
CA TRP A 236 7.87 14.15 0.27
C TRP A 236 8.36 14.71 -1.07
N ARG A 237 9.58 15.29 -1.10
CA ARG A 237 10.18 15.77 -2.36
C ARG A 237 10.44 14.63 -3.34
N ALA A 238 10.86 13.48 -2.86
CA ALA A 238 11.01 12.28 -3.68
C ALA A 238 9.66 11.82 -4.26
N GLY A 239 8.59 11.78 -3.46
CA GLY A 239 7.25 11.47 -3.93
C GLY A 239 6.77 12.46 -5.00
N ARG A 240 7.02 13.76 -4.82
CA ARG A 240 6.71 14.79 -5.83
C ARG A 240 7.51 14.59 -7.12
N TRP A 241 8.80 14.29 -7.01
CA TRP A 241 9.64 14.00 -8.16
C TRP A 241 9.17 12.78 -8.93
N LEU A 242 8.73 11.71 -8.24
CA LEU A 242 8.18 10.49 -8.84
C LEU A 242 6.88 10.71 -9.62
N SER A 243 6.19 11.83 -9.41
CA SER A 243 4.96 12.18 -10.14
C SER A 243 5.21 12.66 -11.57
N ASP A 244 6.45 12.98 -11.91
CA ASP A 244 6.83 13.38 -13.27
C ASP A 244 6.98 12.13 -14.15
N PRO A 245 6.19 11.97 -15.23
CA PRO A 245 6.33 10.84 -16.14
C PRO A 245 7.72 10.69 -16.77
N ASP A 246 8.45 11.78 -16.93
CA ASP A 246 9.76 11.79 -17.59
C ASP A 246 10.85 11.11 -16.75
N VAL A 247 10.65 11.01 -15.42
CA VAL A 247 11.63 10.35 -14.53
C VAL A 247 11.41 8.85 -14.38
N ARG A 248 10.35 8.30 -14.97
CA ARG A 248 9.95 6.91 -14.78
C ARG A 248 11.03 5.90 -15.19
N ALA A 249 11.66 6.11 -16.34
CA ALA A 249 12.75 5.23 -16.80
C ALA A 249 13.94 5.24 -15.81
N THR A 250 14.36 6.42 -15.35
CA THR A 250 15.40 6.56 -14.33
C THR A 250 14.99 5.86 -13.02
N THR A 251 13.73 6.00 -12.62
CA THR A 251 13.21 5.33 -11.43
C THR A 251 13.28 3.81 -11.57
N SER A 252 12.83 3.27 -12.71
CA SER A 252 12.85 1.83 -12.98
C SER A 252 14.27 1.28 -12.95
N ASP A 253 15.24 1.98 -13.55
CA ASP A 253 16.66 1.60 -13.54
C ASP A 253 17.27 1.63 -12.11
N LEU A 254 16.93 2.64 -11.32
CA LEU A 254 17.41 2.75 -9.94
C LEU A 254 16.86 1.62 -9.08
N LEU A 255 15.54 1.40 -9.12
CA LEU A 255 14.90 0.37 -8.31
C LEU A 255 15.30 -1.04 -8.71
N SER A 256 15.63 -1.30 -9.99
CA SER A 256 16.03 -2.62 -10.50
C SER A 256 17.36 -3.13 -9.95
N ARG A 257 18.19 -2.23 -9.40
CA ARG A 257 19.51 -2.59 -8.90
C ARG A 257 19.43 -3.67 -7.82
N LYS A 258 20.42 -4.55 -7.80
CA LYS A 258 20.56 -5.62 -6.80
C LYS A 258 20.52 -5.12 -5.35
N ALA A 259 20.95 -3.87 -5.12
CA ALA A 259 20.89 -3.25 -3.80
C ALA A 259 19.46 -2.96 -3.32
N TYR A 260 18.46 -2.96 -4.21
CA TYR A 260 17.07 -2.59 -3.91
C TYR A 260 16.09 -3.73 -4.17
N LEU A 261 15.58 -3.87 -5.41
CA LEU A 261 14.54 -4.86 -5.70
C LEU A 261 15.07 -6.13 -6.38
N ASP A 262 16.22 -6.03 -7.10
CA ASP A 262 16.83 -7.13 -7.85
C ASP A 262 15.86 -7.82 -8.84
N VAL A 263 15.05 -7.01 -9.53
CA VAL A 263 14.13 -7.44 -10.60
C VAL A 263 14.32 -6.57 -11.85
N SER A 264 13.83 -7.02 -13.00
CA SER A 264 14.02 -6.24 -14.24
C SER A 264 13.34 -4.87 -14.17
N ALA A 265 13.98 -3.85 -14.76
CA ALA A 265 13.44 -2.50 -14.86
C ALA A 265 12.09 -2.47 -15.60
N GLU A 266 11.86 -3.39 -16.53
CA GLU A 266 10.60 -3.51 -17.27
C GLU A 266 9.42 -3.85 -16.35
N LEU A 267 9.57 -4.80 -15.40
CA LEU A 267 8.52 -5.15 -14.45
C LEU A 267 8.20 -3.97 -13.52
N ILE A 268 9.24 -3.21 -13.13
CA ILE A 268 9.06 -2.01 -12.33
C ILE A 268 8.33 -0.93 -13.13
N ASP A 269 8.71 -0.70 -14.41
CA ASP A 269 8.05 0.28 -15.28
C ASP A 269 6.57 -0.05 -15.51
N ARG A 270 6.22 -1.33 -15.68
CA ARG A 270 4.81 -1.77 -15.76
C ARG A 270 4.01 -1.31 -14.54
N ALA A 271 4.56 -1.46 -13.34
CA ALA A 271 3.92 -1.01 -12.10
C ALA A 271 3.83 0.52 -12.02
N LEU A 272 4.92 1.23 -12.30
CA LEU A 272 4.96 2.70 -12.26
C LEU A 272 4.06 3.34 -13.31
N SER A 273 3.94 2.71 -14.48
CA SER A 273 3.08 3.19 -15.57
C SER A 273 1.63 2.73 -15.45
N GLY A 274 1.34 1.70 -14.65
CA GLY A 274 0.02 1.06 -14.58
C GLY A 274 -0.33 0.24 -15.84
N HIS A 275 0.64 -0.08 -16.69
CA HIS A 275 0.46 -0.99 -17.84
C HIS A 275 0.80 -2.42 -17.43
N LEU A 276 -0.16 -3.11 -16.86
CA LEU A 276 0.04 -4.44 -16.30
C LEU A 276 -0.17 -5.54 -17.35
N MET A 277 0.69 -6.56 -17.31
CA MET A 277 0.53 -7.78 -18.10
C MET A 277 -0.43 -8.72 -17.36
N VAL A 278 -1.50 -9.13 -18.02
CA VAL A 278 -2.50 -10.03 -17.42
C VAL A 278 -1.94 -11.42 -17.22
N SER A 279 -1.31 -11.99 -18.25
CA SER A 279 -0.77 -13.35 -18.25
C SER A 279 0.38 -13.49 -19.25
N GLU A 280 1.03 -14.65 -19.27
CA GLU A 280 2.07 -15.00 -20.26
C GLU A 280 1.59 -14.93 -21.74
N ARG A 281 0.28 -14.78 -21.97
CA ARG A 281 -0.30 -14.62 -23.32
C ARG A 281 -0.08 -13.22 -23.90
N GLY A 282 0.49 -12.29 -23.15
CA GLY A 282 0.82 -10.94 -23.62
C GLY A 282 -0.34 -9.93 -23.57
N GLU A 283 -1.48 -10.28 -22.97
CA GLU A 283 -2.59 -9.34 -22.78
C GLU A 283 -2.20 -8.26 -21.79
N GLN A 284 -2.40 -7.00 -22.16
CA GLN A 284 -2.10 -5.86 -21.27
C GLN A 284 -3.37 -5.10 -20.88
N ARG A 285 -3.35 -4.52 -19.70
CA ARG A 285 -4.39 -3.61 -19.21
C ARG A 285 -3.76 -2.36 -18.63
N LYS A 286 -4.34 -1.22 -18.95
CA LYS A 286 -4.01 0.06 -18.33
C LYS A 286 -4.92 0.26 -17.12
N VAL A 287 -4.30 0.53 -15.97
CA VAL A 287 -4.98 0.89 -14.72
C VAL A 287 -4.58 2.32 -14.38
N ASP A 288 -5.52 3.23 -14.47
CA ASP A 288 -5.29 4.62 -14.06
C ASP A 288 -5.14 4.67 -12.54
N GLN A 289 -4.22 5.52 -12.06
CA GLN A 289 -3.93 5.66 -10.62
C GLN A 289 -3.56 4.31 -9.94
N PHE A 290 -2.92 3.42 -10.70
CA PHE A 290 -2.52 2.11 -10.18
C PHE A 290 -1.59 2.23 -8.95
N LEU A 291 -0.65 3.15 -9.02
CA LEU A 291 0.28 3.44 -7.93
C LEU A 291 0.52 4.95 -7.89
N GLU A 292 0.24 5.57 -6.75
CA GLU A 292 0.33 7.01 -6.61
C GLU A 292 1.15 7.38 -5.37
N PHE A 293 2.07 8.35 -5.55
CA PHE A 293 2.98 8.79 -4.48
C PHE A 293 2.69 10.21 -3.98
N HIS A 294 2.07 11.05 -4.80
CA HIS A 294 1.95 12.47 -4.50
C HIS A 294 0.62 13.10 -4.90
N PHE A 295 0.11 12.85 -6.13
CA PHE A 295 -1.11 13.50 -6.61
C PHE A 295 -2.33 13.21 -5.74
N GLY A 296 -3.25 14.16 -5.69
CA GLY A 296 -4.48 14.02 -4.93
C GLY A 296 -4.27 14.00 -3.43
N ALA A 297 -3.16 14.57 -2.93
CA ALA A 297 -2.72 14.44 -1.54
C ALA A 297 -2.48 12.98 -1.12
N ALA A 298 -1.89 12.17 -2.02
CA ALA A 298 -1.59 10.76 -1.75
C ALA A 298 -0.67 10.59 -0.53
N SER A 299 0.31 11.50 -0.33
CA SER A 299 1.21 11.44 0.83
C SER A 299 0.58 11.86 2.15
N PHE A 300 -0.63 12.45 2.12
CA PHE A 300 -1.27 12.97 3.33
C PHE A 300 -1.91 11.84 4.15
N PRO A 301 -1.60 11.71 5.46
CA PRO A 301 -2.16 10.65 6.32
C PRO A 301 -3.57 11.04 6.80
N TRP A 302 -4.58 10.75 5.99
CA TRP A 302 -5.98 11.04 6.29
C TRP A 302 -6.48 10.25 7.48
N THR A 303 -7.00 10.92 8.50
CA THR A 303 -7.51 10.26 9.71
C THR A 303 -8.79 9.44 9.44
N SER A 304 -9.54 9.73 8.38
CA SER A 304 -10.63 8.91 7.88
C SER A 304 -10.18 7.53 7.44
N GLN A 305 -9.02 7.43 6.78
CA GLN A 305 -8.45 6.15 6.33
C GLN A 305 -8.04 5.28 7.52
N SER A 306 -7.40 5.84 8.56
CA SER A 306 -7.07 5.06 9.75
C SER A 306 -8.33 4.58 10.50
N LYS A 307 -9.41 5.35 10.50
CA LYS A 307 -10.68 4.92 11.11
C LYS A 307 -11.32 3.79 10.29
N TRP A 308 -11.34 3.89 8.97
CA TRP A 308 -11.83 2.80 8.11
C TRP A 308 -11.05 1.50 8.36
N ILE A 309 -9.72 1.57 8.37
CA ILE A 309 -8.86 0.43 8.68
C ILE A 309 -9.18 -0.15 10.07
N ALA A 310 -9.32 0.70 11.08
CA ALA A 310 -9.64 0.25 12.44
C ALA A 310 -10.98 -0.48 12.52
N GLN A 311 -12.00 -0.02 11.78
CA GLN A 311 -13.30 -0.70 11.73
C GLN A 311 -13.22 -2.03 10.99
N GLN A 312 -12.46 -2.12 9.88
CA GLN A 312 -12.25 -3.41 9.21
C GLN A 312 -11.54 -4.41 10.15
N LEU A 313 -10.45 -3.98 10.80
CA LEU A 313 -9.75 -4.83 11.76
C LEU A 313 -10.65 -5.27 12.93
N GLN A 314 -11.49 -4.38 13.46
CA GLN A 314 -12.42 -4.72 14.53
C GLN A 314 -13.42 -5.81 14.12
N GLN A 315 -13.92 -5.76 12.89
CA GLN A 315 -14.91 -6.70 12.39
C GLN A 315 -14.38 -8.14 12.38
N PHE A 316 -13.08 -8.33 12.13
CA PHE A 316 -12.47 -9.65 11.98
C PHE A 316 -11.63 -10.11 13.18
N HIS A 317 -11.34 -9.22 14.13
CA HIS A 317 -10.48 -9.51 15.28
C HIS A 317 -11.16 -9.17 16.63
N SER A 318 -12.47 -9.29 16.71
CA SER A 318 -13.25 -8.99 17.91
C SER A 318 -13.21 -10.09 18.96
N ASP A 319 -12.04 -10.42 19.50
CA ASP A 319 -11.91 -11.29 20.67
C ASP A 319 -12.16 -10.52 21.97
N GLY A 320 -13.41 -9.97 22.15
CA GLY A 320 -13.92 -9.54 23.45
C GLY A 320 -13.17 -8.44 24.23
N GLY A 321 -12.08 -7.90 23.69
CA GLY A 321 -11.36 -6.76 24.28
C GLY A 321 -11.96 -5.44 23.81
N SER A 322 -12.11 -4.48 24.72
CA SER A 322 -12.48 -3.09 24.40
C SER A 322 -11.53 -2.54 23.31
N CYS A 323 -11.96 -2.60 22.07
CA CYS A 323 -11.16 -2.17 20.93
C CYS A 323 -10.91 -0.65 21.03
N LYS A 324 -9.64 -0.24 21.03
CA LYS A 324 -9.22 1.16 21.18
C LYS A 324 -9.29 1.90 19.84
N ILE A 325 -10.47 1.96 19.19
CA ILE A 325 -10.65 2.65 17.90
C ILE A 325 -10.16 4.10 17.97
N ASP A 326 -10.45 4.81 19.07
CA ASP A 326 -9.99 6.20 19.23
C ASP A 326 -8.46 6.34 19.25
N ALA A 327 -7.75 5.36 19.80
CA ALA A 327 -6.29 5.35 19.76
C ALA A 327 -5.81 5.02 18.33
N ALA A 328 -6.47 4.09 17.66
CA ALA A 328 -6.16 3.68 16.30
C ALA A 328 -6.33 4.81 15.27
N THR A 329 -7.38 5.63 15.40
CA THR A 329 -7.59 6.79 14.51
C THR A 329 -6.51 7.87 14.64
N LYS A 330 -5.81 7.93 15.77
CA LYS A 330 -4.72 8.90 16.03
C LYS A 330 -3.36 8.44 15.51
N VAL A 331 -3.28 7.25 14.91
CA VAL A 331 -2.05 6.70 14.33
C VAL A 331 -1.61 7.49 13.10
N PHE A 332 -2.56 7.91 12.27
CA PHE A 332 -2.28 8.75 11.10
C PHE A 332 -2.14 10.21 11.54
N ARG A 333 -0.90 10.70 11.52
CA ARG A 333 -0.48 11.97 12.14
C ARG A 333 -0.51 13.14 11.14
N ALA A 334 -1.73 13.51 10.71
CA ALA A 334 -1.96 14.70 9.87
C ALA A 334 -1.38 16.00 10.49
N ASP A 335 -1.35 16.09 11.83
CA ASP A 335 -0.76 17.20 12.57
C ASP A 335 0.75 17.31 12.39
N LEU A 336 1.49 16.18 12.50
CA LEU A 336 2.93 16.15 12.25
C LEU A 336 3.23 16.38 10.77
N HIS A 337 2.42 15.82 9.87
CA HIS A 337 2.58 16.00 8.44
C HIS A 337 2.54 17.48 8.08
N ARG A 338 1.53 18.23 8.52
CA ARG A 338 1.45 19.68 8.29
C ARG A 338 2.61 20.43 8.96
N ARG A 339 2.90 20.13 10.22
CA ARG A 339 3.97 20.81 10.96
C ARG A 339 5.30 20.79 10.24
N HIS A 340 5.68 19.62 9.70
CA HIS A 340 7.01 19.43 9.11
C HIS A 340 7.08 19.77 7.63
N LEU A 341 5.98 19.67 6.88
CA LEU A 341 5.98 19.93 5.44
C LEU A 341 5.65 21.38 5.07
N ASN A 342 5.11 22.20 5.97
CA ASN A 342 4.99 23.64 5.75
C ASN A 342 6.33 24.29 5.32
N PHE A 343 7.45 23.76 5.79
CA PHE A 343 8.81 24.22 5.43
C PHE A 343 9.28 23.74 4.05
N ALA A 344 8.55 22.82 3.42
CA ALA A 344 8.84 22.30 2.08
C ALA A 344 8.03 23.01 0.97
N GLU A 345 7.29 24.05 1.32
CA GLU A 345 6.32 24.70 0.44
C GLU A 345 5.26 23.72 -0.09
N ALA A 346 4.95 22.71 0.71
CA ALA A 346 3.95 21.72 0.38
C ALA A 346 2.56 22.33 0.46
N ASP A 347 1.76 22.16 -0.60
CA ASP A 347 0.34 22.48 -0.55
C ASP A 347 -0.40 21.32 0.14
N LEU A 348 -0.96 21.59 1.29
CA LEU A 348 -1.52 20.58 2.19
C LEU A 348 -3.01 20.82 2.45
N PRO A 349 -3.84 19.76 2.52
CA PRO A 349 -5.26 19.90 2.84
C PRO A 349 -5.48 20.58 4.18
N ASN A 350 -6.48 21.48 4.27
CA ASN A 350 -6.86 22.12 5.52
C ASN A 350 -7.59 21.14 6.47
N ALA A 351 -8.39 20.19 5.91
CA ALA A 351 -9.04 19.13 6.67
C ALA A 351 -8.06 18.00 7.02
N SER A 352 -8.28 17.31 8.13
CA SER A 352 -7.52 16.10 8.52
C SER A 352 -8.21 14.80 8.10
N ASP A 353 -9.45 14.88 7.71
CA ASP A 353 -10.28 13.78 7.21
C ASP A 353 -11.05 14.20 5.96
N LYS A 354 -11.53 13.20 5.27
CA LYS A 354 -12.39 13.32 4.10
C LYS A 354 -13.41 12.18 4.12
N ILE A 355 -14.47 12.31 3.35
CA ILE A 355 -15.45 11.24 3.17
C ILE A 355 -14.88 10.24 2.17
N GLU A 356 -14.58 9.02 2.62
CA GLU A 356 -14.06 7.99 1.74
C GLU A 356 -15.20 7.41 0.89
N GLY A 357 -14.94 7.20 -0.40
CA GLY A 357 -15.95 6.72 -1.36
C GLY A 357 -16.77 7.83 -2.02
N ALA A 358 -16.75 9.07 -1.53
CA ALA A 358 -17.63 10.14 -2.03
C ALA A 358 -17.09 10.86 -3.27
N ILE A 359 -15.78 10.88 -3.49
CA ILE A 359 -15.13 11.65 -4.56
C ILE A 359 -15.14 10.81 -5.85
N ARG A 360 -15.95 11.25 -6.82
CA ARG A 360 -16.12 10.56 -8.11
C ARG A 360 -15.26 11.11 -9.24
N HIS A 361 -14.89 12.38 -9.13
CA HIS A 361 -14.08 13.11 -10.11
C HIS A 361 -13.02 13.90 -9.39
N VAL A 362 -11.98 14.34 -10.09
CA VAL A 362 -10.99 15.27 -9.55
C VAL A 362 -11.71 16.47 -8.95
N THR A 363 -11.54 16.67 -7.64
CA THR A 363 -12.32 17.65 -6.86
C THR A 363 -11.39 18.63 -6.17
N PRO A 364 -11.53 19.95 -6.41
CA PRO A 364 -10.76 20.95 -5.71
C PRO A 364 -11.23 21.07 -4.24
N VAL A 365 -10.28 21.11 -3.32
CA VAL A 365 -10.51 21.34 -1.89
C VAL A 365 -9.60 22.43 -1.36
N ALA A 366 -10.02 23.07 -0.26
CA ALA A 366 -9.22 24.08 0.40
C ALA A 366 -7.90 23.51 0.94
N SER A 367 -6.82 24.21 0.68
CA SER A 367 -5.45 23.86 1.05
C SER A 367 -4.67 25.04 1.60
N SER A 368 -3.48 24.81 2.13
CA SER A 368 -2.58 25.86 2.62
C SER A 368 -2.13 26.83 1.52
N GLY A 369 -2.02 26.37 0.28
CA GLY A 369 -1.67 27.17 -0.89
C GLY A 369 -2.86 27.75 -1.66
N GLY A 370 -4.10 27.44 -1.22
CA GLY A 370 -5.35 27.88 -1.85
C GLY A 370 -6.26 26.69 -2.20
N LEU A 371 -6.06 26.04 -3.34
CA LEU A 371 -6.83 24.88 -3.78
C LEU A 371 -5.91 23.76 -4.24
N LEU A 372 -6.19 22.58 -3.73
CA LEU A 372 -5.52 21.35 -4.14
C LEU A 372 -6.57 20.39 -4.72
N SER A 373 -6.22 19.60 -5.71
CA SER A 373 -7.12 18.63 -6.34
C SER A 373 -7.02 17.28 -5.64
N LEU A 374 -8.13 16.76 -5.14
CA LEU A 374 -8.24 15.38 -4.70
C LEU A 374 -8.62 14.48 -5.88
N LEU A 375 -8.05 13.28 -5.89
CA LEU A 375 -8.37 12.24 -6.87
C LEU A 375 -9.62 11.46 -6.46
N PRO A 376 -10.30 10.77 -7.40
CA PRO A 376 -11.39 9.85 -7.09
C PRO A 376 -10.98 8.83 -6.01
N ASN A 377 -11.90 8.54 -5.07
CA ASN A 377 -11.64 7.61 -3.97
C ASN A 377 -12.76 6.59 -3.74
N GLN A 378 -13.49 6.25 -4.80
CA GLN A 378 -14.66 5.38 -4.73
C GLN A 378 -14.33 3.96 -4.30
N PHE A 379 -15.26 3.37 -3.54
CA PHE A 379 -15.35 1.92 -3.38
C PHE A 379 -16.15 1.33 -4.56
N PHE A 380 -15.87 0.07 -4.91
CA PHE A 380 -16.48 -0.61 -6.05
C PHE A 380 -18.00 -0.79 -5.94
N ASP A 381 -18.51 -0.87 -4.71
CA ASP A 381 -19.93 -1.05 -4.36
C ASP A 381 -20.64 0.29 -4.11
N ALA A 382 -19.98 1.41 -4.41
CA ALA A 382 -20.46 2.76 -4.17
C ALA A 382 -20.74 3.09 -2.68
N HIS A 383 -20.17 2.30 -1.76
CA HIS A 383 -20.23 2.61 -0.33
C HIS A 383 -19.59 3.98 -0.05
N ILE A 384 -20.20 4.71 0.89
CA ILE A 384 -19.67 5.98 1.39
C ILE A 384 -19.37 5.81 2.86
N PHE A 385 -18.14 6.10 3.23
CA PHE A 385 -17.65 6.01 4.60
C PHE A 385 -17.40 7.41 5.16
N ASP A 386 -18.26 7.83 6.09
CA ASP A 386 -18.07 9.05 6.86
C ASP A 386 -17.50 8.72 8.24
N LYS A 387 -16.36 9.31 8.55
CA LYS A 387 -15.70 9.15 9.86
C LYS A 387 -16.60 9.56 11.04
N SER A 388 -17.55 10.48 10.83
CA SER A 388 -18.45 10.97 11.86
C SER A 388 -19.59 9.98 12.20
N GLU A 389 -19.87 9.03 11.31
CA GLU A 389 -20.88 7.99 11.55
C GLU A 389 -20.36 6.98 12.59
N LYS A 390 -21.26 6.59 13.53
CA LYS A 390 -20.95 5.69 14.66
C LYS A 390 -21.08 4.23 14.27
#